data_d3c574f895cefeefc6e0d3c26b3b8de9
#
_entry.id   d3c574f895cefeefc6e0d3c26b3b8de9
#
_cell.length_a   1.000
_cell.length_b   1.000
_cell.length_c   1.000
_cell.angle_alpha   90.00
_cell.angle_beta   90.00
_cell.angle_gamma   90.00
#
_symmetry.space_group_name_H-M   'P 1'
#
loop_
_entity.id
_entity.type
_entity.pdbx_description
1 polymer ?
#
loop_
_entity_poly.entity_id
_entity_poly.type
_entity_poly.pdbx_seq_one_letter_code
_entity_poly.pdbx_strand_id
1 'polypeptide(L)'
;MGLVQAVLPKRVKSAKKRVKNFGERAKLWFDSFTRGYAMNLRQMEIVTDADKLKVDIQQTCMQYKTIKQWAYILHDKDDTRPHYHIYLNFMPNTCDTALVAKWFNLGWTDEDGKEHSGENFIEKVKGRKTDVLLYLTHGNDSQKNKHQYSPSEVHANFDFEMEIENSKILGDFEHYSYAQQLQYVNSL
;
A
#
# COMPACT_ATOMS: atom_id res chain seq x y z
N MET A 1 -13.55 -43.10 -43.29
CA MET A 1 -13.53 -41.64 -43.18
C MET A 1 -12.95 -41.29 -41.84
N GLY A 2 -11.66 -40.94 -41.81
CA GLY A 2 -10.97 -40.57 -40.58
C GLY A 2 -11.16 -39.08 -40.25
N LEU A 3 -11.64 -38.77 -39.05
CA LEU A 3 -11.76 -37.42 -38.55
C LEU A 3 -10.35 -36.86 -38.33
N VAL A 4 -9.98 -35.88 -39.15
CA VAL A 4 -8.76 -35.10 -38.97
C VAL A 4 -8.97 -34.19 -37.75
N GLN A 5 -8.36 -34.53 -36.62
CA GLN A 5 -8.31 -33.62 -35.45
C GLN A 5 -7.51 -32.39 -35.84
N ALA A 6 -8.19 -31.26 -35.97
CA ALA A 6 -7.56 -29.98 -36.22
C ALA A 6 -6.62 -29.61 -35.06
N VAL A 7 -5.31 -29.67 -35.31
CA VAL A 7 -4.29 -29.23 -34.36
C VAL A 7 -4.31 -27.71 -34.28
N LEU A 8 -4.86 -27.16 -33.20
CA LEU A 8 -4.87 -25.72 -32.94
C LEU A 8 -3.43 -25.17 -32.93
N PRO A 9 -3.17 -24.06 -33.62
CA PRO A 9 -1.83 -23.47 -33.68
C PRO A 9 -1.27 -23.14 -32.29
N LYS A 10 0.05 -23.33 -32.09
CA LYS A 10 0.75 -23.15 -30.82
C LYS A 10 0.45 -21.81 -30.13
N ARG A 11 0.22 -20.73 -30.91
CA ARG A 11 -0.15 -19.39 -30.41
C ARG A 11 -1.49 -19.38 -29.69
N VAL A 12 -2.50 -20.10 -30.13
CA VAL A 12 -3.82 -20.18 -29.51
C VAL A 12 -3.74 -20.96 -28.18
N LYS A 13 -2.93 -22.03 -28.14
CA LYS A 13 -2.68 -22.78 -26.89
C LYS A 13 -2.00 -21.94 -25.85
N SER A 14 -1.05 -21.08 -26.24
CA SER A 14 -0.34 -20.18 -25.28
C SER A 14 -1.25 -19.07 -24.75
N ALA A 15 -2.11 -18.50 -25.59
CA ALA A 15 -3.09 -17.49 -25.18
C ALA A 15 -4.13 -18.07 -24.21
N LYS A 16 -4.70 -19.25 -24.52
CA LYS A 16 -5.62 -19.95 -23.60
C LYS A 16 -4.96 -20.28 -22.25
N LYS A 17 -3.68 -20.70 -22.25
CA LYS A 17 -2.93 -20.95 -21.00
C LYS A 17 -2.72 -19.67 -20.21
N ARG A 18 -2.42 -18.52 -20.86
CA ARG A 18 -2.29 -17.20 -20.20
C ARG A 18 -3.60 -16.74 -19.59
N VAL A 19 -4.73 -16.88 -20.30
CA VAL A 19 -6.06 -16.50 -19.80
C VAL A 19 -6.46 -17.39 -18.62
N LYS A 20 -6.21 -18.69 -18.69
CA LYS A 20 -6.46 -19.61 -17.57
C LYS A 20 -5.62 -19.25 -16.35
N ASN A 21 -4.32 -18.98 -16.54
CA ASN A 21 -3.42 -18.57 -15.45
C ASN A 21 -3.84 -17.21 -14.85
N PHE A 22 -4.36 -16.26 -15.65
CA PHE A 22 -4.86 -14.99 -15.16
C PHE A 22 -6.13 -15.20 -14.31
N GLY A 23 -7.07 -16.01 -14.78
CA GLY A 23 -8.29 -16.34 -14.02
C GLY A 23 -7.99 -17.09 -12.72
N GLU A 24 -7.07 -18.06 -12.75
CA GLU A 24 -6.62 -18.75 -11.54
C GLU A 24 -5.91 -17.83 -10.56
N ARG A 25 -5.07 -16.91 -11.04
CA ARG A 25 -4.41 -15.90 -10.19
C ARG A 25 -5.40 -14.89 -9.62
N ALA A 26 -6.38 -14.44 -10.42
CA ALA A 26 -7.43 -13.56 -9.95
C ALA A 26 -8.31 -14.25 -8.90
N LYS A 27 -8.63 -15.53 -9.08
CA LYS A 27 -9.37 -16.34 -8.11
C LYS A 27 -8.57 -16.54 -6.82
N LEU A 28 -7.28 -16.88 -6.92
CA LEU A 28 -6.39 -17.00 -5.77
C LEU A 28 -6.25 -15.66 -5.02
N TRP A 29 -6.18 -14.55 -5.75
CA TRP A 29 -6.15 -13.21 -5.15
C TRP A 29 -7.47 -12.90 -4.42
N PHE A 30 -8.61 -13.20 -5.04
CA PHE A 30 -9.93 -13.01 -4.44
C PHE A 30 -10.14 -13.96 -3.26
N ASP A 31 -9.75 -15.22 -3.38
CA ASP A 31 -9.81 -16.22 -2.31
C ASP A 31 -8.87 -15.87 -1.14
N SER A 32 -7.72 -15.23 -1.41
CA SER A 32 -6.81 -14.76 -0.35
C SER A 32 -7.40 -13.57 0.39
N PHE A 33 -8.02 -12.63 -0.32
CA PHE A 33 -8.71 -11.49 0.28
C PHE A 33 -9.87 -11.92 1.18
N THR A 34 -10.61 -12.95 0.78
CA THR A 34 -11.77 -13.44 1.54
C THR A 34 -11.43 -14.41 2.67
N ARG A 35 -10.23 -15.03 2.67
CA ARG A 35 -9.81 -16.06 3.63
C ARG A 35 -8.61 -15.67 4.49
N GLY A 36 -8.11 -14.44 4.38
CA GLY A 36 -6.95 -13.96 5.14
C GLY A 36 -5.63 -14.62 4.75
N TYR A 37 -5.48 -15.06 3.50
CA TYR A 37 -4.20 -15.54 3.01
C TYR A 37 -3.22 -14.40 2.77
N ALA A 38 -1.98 -14.62 3.14
CA ALA A 38 -0.88 -13.72 2.90
C ALA A 38 -0.75 -13.29 1.43
N MET A 39 -0.53 -12.01 1.20
CA MET A 39 -0.30 -11.43 -0.12
C MET A 39 1.08 -10.80 -0.19
N ASN A 40 1.77 -10.97 -1.32
CA ASN A 40 3.03 -10.28 -1.58
C ASN A 40 2.78 -8.90 -2.19
N LEU A 41 3.07 -7.85 -1.47
CA LEU A 41 2.83 -6.46 -1.85
C LEU A 41 4.13 -5.66 -1.91
N ARG A 42 4.18 -4.68 -2.82
CA ARG A 42 5.31 -3.74 -2.95
C ARG A 42 5.20 -2.56 -1.99
N GLN A 43 3.97 -2.14 -1.73
CA GLN A 43 3.65 -1.05 -0.82
C GLN A 43 2.42 -1.44 -0.01
N MET A 44 2.47 -1.17 1.27
CA MET A 44 1.44 -1.52 2.23
C MET A 44 1.13 -0.33 3.12
N GLU A 45 -0.11 -0.27 3.57
CA GLU A 45 -0.54 0.57 4.67
C GLU A 45 -1.04 -0.32 5.80
N ILE A 46 -0.62 -0.04 7.03
CA ILE A 46 -1.14 -0.66 8.24
C ILE A 46 -1.98 0.38 8.96
N VAL A 47 -3.22 0.02 9.29
CA VAL A 47 -4.10 0.83 10.13
C VAL A 47 -4.46 0.01 11.36
N THR A 48 -4.07 0.48 12.54
CA THR A 48 -4.29 -0.28 13.78
C THR A 48 -4.53 0.64 14.98
N ASP A 49 -5.41 0.24 15.88
CA ASP A 49 -5.65 0.97 17.13
C ASP A 49 -4.34 1.16 17.91
N ALA A 50 -4.13 2.34 18.47
CA ALA A 50 -2.89 2.66 19.16
C ALA A 50 -2.65 1.81 20.42
N ASP A 51 -3.71 1.42 21.11
CA ASP A 51 -3.66 0.56 22.30
C ASP A 51 -3.34 -0.91 21.97
N LYS A 52 -3.61 -1.34 20.73
CA LYS A 52 -3.34 -2.70 20.25
C LYS A 52 -1.91 -2.89 19.75
N LEU A 53 -1.26 -1.83 19.27
CA LEU A 53 0.10 -1.94 18.76
C LEU A 53 1.09 -2.02 19.93
N LYS A 54 1.80 -3.16 20.05
CA LYS A 54 2.71 -3.45 21.17
C LYS A 54 4.20 -3.33 20.79
N VAL A 55 4.49 -2.84 19.60
CA VAL A 55 5.88 -2.68 19.11
C VAL A 55 6.21 -1.20 18.90
N ASP A 56 7.49 -0.87 19.01
CA ASP A 56 8.00 0.41 18.53
C ASP A 56 8.07 0.38 17.01
N ILE A 57 7.29 1.26 16.36
CA ILE A 57 7.16 1.30 14.90
C ILE A 57 8.51 1.61 14.25
N GLN A 58 9.20 2.65 14.73
CA GLN A 58 10.47 3.09 14.16
C GLN A 58 11.54 2.01 14.29
N GLN A 59 11.69 1.43 15.47
CA GLN A 59 12.63 0.36 15.72
C GLN A 59 12.34 -0.85 14.85
N THR A 60 11.07 -1.24 14.71
CA THR A 60 10.63 -2.34 13.84
C THR A 60 10.99 -2.06 12.39
N CYS A 61 10.68 -0.87 11.87
CA CYS A 61 11.01 -0.49 10.50
C CYS A 61 12.53 -0.49 10.25
N MET A 62 13.33 -0.06 11.21
CA MET A 62 14.81 -0.05 11.11
C MET A 62 15.42 -1.46 11.19
N GLN A 63 14.81 -2.35 11.94
CA GLN A 63 15.26 -3.74 12.09
C GLN A 63 15.13 -4.53 10.78
N TYR A 64 14.03 -4.36 10.06
CA TYR A 64 13.74 -5.11 8.84
C TYR A 64 14.15 -4.36 7.58
N LYS A 65 15.40 -4.53 7.16
CA LYS A 65 16.04 -3.84 6.01
C LYS A 65 15.36 -4.06 4.65
N THR A 66 14.41 -4.98 4.56
CA THR A 66 13.53 -5.15 3.39
C THR A 66 12.57 -3.95 3.24
N ILE A 67 12.22 -3.28 4.34
CA ILE A 67 11.49 -2.01 4.34
C ILE A 67 12.48 -0.93 3.86
N LYS A 68 12.22 -0.34 2.70
CA LYS A 68 13.09 0.67 2.06
C LYS A 68 12.70 2.08 2.45
N GLN A 69 11.42 2.35 2.48
CA GLN A 69 10.87 3.61 2.96
C GLN A 69 9.70 3.32 3.90
N TRP A 70 9.57 4.14 4.91
CA TRP A 70 8.46 4.08 5.83
C TRP A 70 8.11 5.48 6.33
N ALA A 71 6.82 5.66 6.61
CA ALA A 71 6.29 6.83 7.30
C ALA A 71 5.15 6.38 8.20
N TYR A 72 4.99 7.02 9.36
CA TYR A 72 3.85 6.77 10.22
C TYR A 72 3.42 8.00 11.00
N ILE A 73 2.17 8.00 11.41
CA ILE A 73 1.56 9.05 12.24
C ILE A 73 0.56 8.42 13.20
N LEU A 74 0.38 9.05 14.35
CA LEU A 74 -0.72 8.78 15.26
C LEU A 74 -1.87 9.75 14.99
N HIS A 75 -3.04 9.24 14.63
CA HIS A 75 -4.28 9.99 14.56
C HIS A 75 -4.99 9.92 15.92
N ASP A 76 -4.81 10.94 16.74
CA ASP A 76 -5.38 11.07 18.10
C ASP A 76 -6.27 12.31 18.28
N LYS A 77 -6.40 13.12 17.21
CA LYS A 77 -7.17 14.38 17.21
C LYS A 77 -8.46 14.28 16.39
N ASP A 78 -8.81 13.10 15.93
CA ASP A 78 -10.07 12.81 15.21
C ASP A 78 -11.17 12.37 16.17
N ASP A 79 -12.42 12.37 15.69
CA ASP A 79 -13.58 11.85 16.43
C ASP A 79 -13.57 10.31 16.59
N THR A 80 -12.51 9.65 16.13
CA THR A 80 -12.32 8.20 16.21
C THR A 80 -11.32 7.84 17.31
N ARG A 81 -11.24 6.55 17.65
CA ARG A 81 -10.22 6.07 18.59
C ARG A 81 -8.82 6.37 18.05
N PRO A 82 -7.85 6.71 18.93
CA PRO A 82 -6.46 6.89 18.51
C PRO A 82 -5.95 5.64 17.76
N HIS A 83 -5.40 5.86 16.57
CA HIS A 83 -4.91 4.78 15.71
C HIS A 83 -3.69 5.23 14.92
N TYR A 84 -2.83 4.27 14.58
CA TYR A 84 -1.68 4.52 13.73
C TYR A 84 -2.03 4.24 12.28
N HIS A 85 -1.54 5.12 11.41
CA HIS A 85 -1.35 4.87 9.99
C HIS A 85 0.13 4.68 9.72
N ILE A 86 0.52 3.55 9.14
CA ILE A 86 1.92 3.20 8.87
C ILE A 86 2.06 2.83 7.40
N TYR A 87 2.78 3.65 6.66
CA TYR A 87 3.14 3.38 5.27
C TYR A 87 4.46 2.62 5.19
N LEU A 88 4.50 1.56 4.40
CA LEU A 88 5.67 0.73 4.15
C LEU A 88 5.91 0.55 2.65
N ASN A 89 7.14 0.74 2.20
CA ASN A 89 7.55 0.54 0.82
C ASN A 89 8.74 -0.44 0.75
N PHE A 90 8.57 -1.50 -0.02
CA PHE A 90 9.53 -2.58 -0.21
C PHE A 90 10.21 -2.54 -1.60
N MET A 91 9.83 -1.61 -2.47
CA MET A 91 10.33 -1.54 -3.84
C MET A 91 11.87 -1.54 -3.91
N PRO A 92 12.47 -2.22 -4.89
CA PRO A 92 11.83 -2.93 -6.02
C PRO A 92 11.21 -4.30 -5.67
N ASN A 93 11.42 -4.78 -4.46
CA ASN A 93 10.95 -6.08 -4.00
C ASN A 93 9.47 -6.03 -3.57
N THR A 94 8.95 -7.18 -3.20
CA THR A 94 7.66 -7.35 -2.52
C THR A 94 7.89 -7.97 -1.15
N CYS A 95 6.93 -7.81 -0.24
CA CYS A 95 6.91 -8.48 1.05
C CYS A 95 5.57 -9.17 1.27
N ASP A 96 5.60 -10.23 2.03
CA ASP A 96 4.44 -11.03 2.43
C ASP A 96 3.70 -10.34 3.57
N THR A 97 2.36 -10.22 3.48
CA THR A 97 1.54 -9.57 4.51
C THR A 97 1.58 -10.31 5.84
N ALA A 98 1.62 -11.65 5.83
CA ALA A 98 1.71 -12.43 7.06
C ALA A 98 3.04 -12.19 7.79
N LEU A 99 4.12 -11.97 7.02
CA LEU A 99 5.42 -11.64 7.60
C LEU A 99 5.40 -10.24 8.25
N VAL A 100 4.80 -9.25 7.57
CA VAL A 100 4.64 -7.89 8.11
C VAL A 100 3.76 -7.90 9.35
N ALA A 101 2.65 -8.64 9.34
CA ALA A 101 1.78 -8.78 10.51
C ALA A 101 2.55 -9.33 11.73
N LYS A 102 3.46 -10.28 11.52
CA LYS A 102 4.35 -10.79 12.59
C LYS A 102 5.35 -9.74 13.08
N TRP A 103 5.97 -8.97 12.17
CA TRP A 103 6.94 -7.94 12.54
C TRP A 103 6.32 -6.85 13.42
N PHE A 104 5.07 -6.47 13.11
CA PHE A 104 4.34 -5.46 13.86
C PHE A 104 3.47 -6.03 14.98
N ASN A 105 3.54 -7.36 15.21
CA ASN A 105 2.77 -8.06 16.24
C ASN A 105 1.26 -7.73 16.19
N LEU A 106 0.68 -7.75 14.99
CA LEU A 106 -0.72 -7.38 14.75
C LEU A 106 -1.70 -8.51 15.08
N GLY A 107 -1.20 -9.72 15.35
CA GLY A 107 -2.03 -10.86 15.70
C GLY A 107 -2.81 -10.63 17.00
N TRP A 108 -4.01 -11.18 17.06
CA TRP A 108 -4.88 -11.10 18.23
C TRP A 108 -5.73 -12.35 18.40
N THR A 109 -6.23 -12.56 19.61
CA THR A 109 -7.14 -13.66 19.93
C THR A 109 -8.51 -13.09 20.25
N ASP A 110 -9.57 -13.64 19.66
CA ASP A 110 -10.94 -13.23 19.90
C ASP A 110 -11.50 -13.83 21.22
N GLU A 111 -12.75 -13.45 21.54
CA GLU A 111 -13.45 -13.90 22.75
C GLU A 111 -13.68 -15.42 22.78
N ASP A 112 -13.75 -16.05 21.60
CA ASP A 112 -13.90 -17.51 21.45
C ASP A 112 -12.55 -18.26 21.53
N GLY A 113 -11.43 -17.55 21.76
CA GLY A 113 -10.09 -18.11 21.84
C GLY A 113 -9.44 -18.42 20.48
N LYS A 114 -10.01 -17.94 19.38
CA LYS A 114 -9.48 -18.12 18.05
C LYS A 114 -8.39 -17.10 17.75
N GLU A 115 -7.26 -17.58 17.26
CA GLU A 115 -6.14 -16.74 16.83
C GLU A 115 -6.37 -16.14 15.44
N HIS A 116 -6.07 -14.86 15.32
CA HIS A 116 -6.09 -14.09 14.07
C HIS A 116 -4.69 -13.56 13.76
N SER A 117 -4.28 -13.68 12.50
CA SER A 117 -2.93 -13.29 12.06
C SER A 117 -2.67 -11.78 12.05
N GLY A 118 -3.73 -10.96 12.08
CA GLY A 118 -3.63 -9.50 11.99
C GLY A 118 -3.42 -8.97 10.57
N GLU A 119 -3.44 -9.81 9.55
CA GLU A 119 -3.30 -9.38 8.15
C GLU A 119 -4.44 -8.49 7.66
N ASN A 120 -5.60 -8.54 8.32
CA ASN A 120 -6.74 -7.66 8.06
C ASN A 120 -6.46 -6.18 8.38
N PHE A 121 -5.41 -5.87 9.14
CA PHE A 121 -4.94 -4.51 9.39
C PHE A 121 -4.00 -3.99 8.28
N ILE A 122 -3.66 -4.82 7.30
CA ILE A 122 -2.71 -4.49 6.23
C ILE A 122 -3.46 -4.39 4.91
N GLU A 123 -3.39 -3.22 4.28
CA GLU A 123 -3.94 -3.00 2.97
C GLU A 123 -2.86 -2.75 1.93
N LYS A 124 -3.16 -3.15 0.68
CA LYS A 124 -2.37 -2.71 -0.47
C LYS A 124 -2.57 -1.22 -0.68
N VAL A 125 -1.49 -0.48 -0.82
CA VAL A 125 -1.55 0.91 -1.27
C VAL A 125 -2.24 0.98 -2.63
N LYS A 126 -3.34 1.74 -2.69
CA LYS A 126 -4.13 2.00 -3.90
C LYS A 126 -3.76 3.41 -4.40
N GLY A 127 -3.56 3.55 -5.71
CA GLY A 127 -3.19 4.82 -6.29
C GLY A 127 -1.70 5.14 -6.23
N ARG A 128 -1.36 6.41 -6.26
CA ARG A 128 0.02 6.90 -6.20
C ARG A 128 0.51 6.90 -4.76
N LYS A 129 1.82 6.77 -4.58
CA LYS A 129 2.48 6.91 -3.26
C LYS A 129 2.02 8.19 -2.55
N THR A 130 1.96 9.28 -3.29
CA THR A 130 1.60 10.60 -2.77
C THR A 130 0.17 10.71 -2.26
N ASP A 131 -0.77 9.98 -2.86
CA ASP A 131 -2.14 9.95 -2.36
C ASP A 131 -2.20 9.36 -0.95
N VAL A 132 -1.38 8.33 -0.69
CA VAL A 132 -1.25 7.73 0.64
C VAL A 132 -0.50 8.66 1.60
N LEU A 133 0.56 9.31 1.16
CA LEU A 133 1.29 10.26 2.01
C LEU A 133 0.41 11.45 2.40
N LEU A 134 -0.37 12.00 1.46
CA LEU A 134 -1.37 13.04 1.76
C LEU A 134 -2.44 12.54 2.72
N TYR A 135 -2.81 11.24 2.63
CA TYR A 135 -3.78 10.65 3.53
C TYR A 135 -3.27 10.61 4.98
N LEU A 136 -1.97 10.44 5.21
CA LEU A 136 -1.37 10.45 6.54
C LEU A 136 -1.61 11.79 7.27
N THR A 137 -1.66 12.91 6.56
CA THR A 137 -1.91 14.24 7.13
C THR A 137 -3.35 14.73 6.93
N HIS A 138 -4.24 13.90 6.38
CA HIS A 138 -5.57 14.28 5.91
C HIS A 138 -5.57 15.39 4.83
N GLY A 139 -4.45 15.56 4.13
CA GLY A 139 -4.27 16.57 3.08
C GLY A 139 -5.04 16.31 1.79
N ASN A 140 -5.73 15.18 1.66
CA ASN A 140 -6.58 14.84 0.52
C ASN A 140 -7.91 15.59 0.57
N ASP A 141 -8.48 15.93 -0.58
CA ASP A 141 -9.77 16.59 -0.69
C ASP A 141 -10.91 15.86 0.03
N SER A 142 -10.89 14.54 0.03
CA SER A 142 -11.86 13.69 0.72
C SER A 142 -11.78 13.77 2.25
N GLN A 143 -10.70 14.31 2.80
CA GLN A 143 -10.41 14.36 4.23
C GLN A 143 -10.48 15.79 4.80
N LYS A 144 -10.92 16.79 4.00
CA LYS A 144 -10.95 18.22 4.40
C LYS A 144 -11.71 18.50 5.69
N ASN A 145 -12.70 17.69 6.01
CA ASN A 145 -13.55 17.86 7.21
C ASN A 145 -12.95 17.21 8.46
N LYS A 146 -11.83 16.51 8.35
CA LYS A 146 -11.11 15.91 9.47
C LYS A 146 -10.05 16.87 10.02
N HIS A 147 -9.51 16.56 11.19
CA HIS A 147 -8.35 17.27 11.71
C HIS A 147 -7.19 17.18 10.69
N GLN A 148 -6.61 18.32 10.33
CA GLN A 148 -5.46 18.39 9.42
C GLN A 148 -4.18 18.32 10.25
N TYR A 149 -3.43 17.23 10.08
CA TYR A 149 -2.15 17.03 10.79
C TYR A 149 -1.02 17.79 10.07
N SER A 150 -0.08 18.33 10.85
CA SER A 150 1.13 18.91 10.26
C SER A 150 2.04 17.82 9.70
N PRO A 151 2.71 18.05 8.55
CA PRO A 151 3.77 17.15 8.08
C PRO A 151 4.85 16.86 9.12
N SER A 152 5.13 17.81 10.03
CA SER A 152 6.08 17.64 11.15
C SER A 152 5.66 16.61 12.21
N GLU A 153 4.39 16.20 12.23
CA GLU A 153 3.89 15.14 13.11
C GLU A 153 4.11 13.74 12.50
N VAL A 154 4.52 13.67 11.23
CA VAL A 154 4.82 12.42 10.55
C VAL A 154 6.27 12.01 10.79
N HIS A 155 6.46 10.80 11.29
CA HIS A 155 7.77 10.17 11.40
C HIS A 155 8.06 9.39 10.11
N ALA A 156 9.20 9.67 9.46
CA ALA A 156 9.59 9.02 8.21
C ALA A 156 11.11 8.83 8.11
N ASN A 157 11.57 7.89 7.29
CA ASN A 157 13.00 7.74 6.96
C ASN A 157 13.41 8.44 5.64
N PHE A 158 12.57 9.32 5.16
CA PHE A 158 12.79 10.17 3.98
C PHE A 158 12.21 11.56 4.26
N ASP A 159 12.56 12.54 3.42
CA ASP A 159 12.01 13.89 3.52
C ASP A 159 10.53 13.87 3.07
N PHE A 160 9.64 13.83 4.07
CA PHE A 160 8.20 13.70 3.86
C PHE A 160 7.60 14.95 3.22
N GLU A 161 8.02 16.13 3.65
CA GLU A 161 7.51 17.41 3.14
C GLU A 161 7.90 17.59 1.68
N MET A 162 9.18 17.36 1.36
CA MET A 162 9.69 17.46 0.00
C MET A 162 9.01 16.44 -0.93
N GLU A 163 8.72 15.23 -0.46
CA GLU A 163 8.03 14.21 -1.25
C GLU A 163 6.60 14.65 -1.63
N ILE A 164 5.88 15.27 -0.69
CA ILE A 164 4.54 15.81 -0.95
C ILE A 164 4.61 17.01 -1.90
N GLU A 165 5.55 17.92 -1.68
CA GLU A 165 5.70 19.12 -2.51
C GLU A 165 6.05 18.76 -3.96
N ASN A 166 7.04 17.89 -4.15
CA ASN A 166 7.40 17.37 -5.47
C ASN A 166 6.22 16.73 -6.21
N SER A 167 5.32 16.10 -5.47
CA SER A 167 4.14 15.47 -6.04
C SER A 167 3.06 16.43 -6.46
N LYS A 168 2.88 17.51 -5.71
CA LYS A 168 2.00 18.62 -6.12
C LYS A 168 2.52 19.24 -7.42
N ILE A 169 3.81 19.53 -7.47
CA ILE A 169 4.46 20.07 -8.66
C ILE A 169 4.29 19.14 -9.87
N LEU A 170 4.51 17.83 -9.69
CA LEU A 170 4.31 16.86 -10.77
C LEU A 170 2.85 16.73 -11.19
N GLY A 171 1.90 16.79 -10.25
CA GLY A 171 0.48 16.78 -10.53
C GLY A 171 0.05 18.02 -11.34
N ASP A 172 0.52 19.19 -10.95
CA ASP A 172 0.27 20.42 -11.69
C ASP A 172 0.92 20.38 -13.08
N PHE A 173 2.14 19.85 -13.18
CA PHE A 173 2.87 19.70 -14.44
C PHE A 173 2.14 18.80 -15.45
N GLU A 174 1.49 17.72 -15.00
CA GLU A 174 0.68 16.85 -15.86
C GLU A 174 -0.53 17.58 -16.47
N HIS A 175 -1.04 18.62 -15.81
CA HIS A 175 -2.15 19.45 -16.29
C HIS A 175 -1.72 20.62 -17.16
N TYR A 176 -0.40 20.92 -17.23
CA TYR A 176 0.11 21.99 -18.06
C TYR A 176 0.04 21.64 -19.54
N SER A 177 -0.28 22.64 -20.39
CA SER A 177 -0.07 22.53 -21.82
C SER A 177 1.42 22.33 -22.12
N TYR A 178 1.74 21.76 -23.28
CA TYR A 178 3.13 21.56 -23.70
C TYR A 178 3.99 22.82 -23.60
N ALA A 179 3.43 23.99 -23.97
CA ALA A 179 4.12 25.28 -23.86
C ALA A 179 4.46 25.66 -22.40
N GLN A 180 3.52 25.43 -21.49
CA GLN A 180 3.72 25.66 -20.04
C GLN A 180 4.74 24.68 -19.43
N GLN A 181 4.72 23.41 -19.86
CA GLN A 181 5.71 22.42 -19.44
C GLN A 181 7.13 22.83 -19.88
N LEU A 182 7.29 23.28 -21.13
CA LEU A 182 8.57 23.79 -21.62
C LEU A 182 9.03 25.04 -20.87
N GLN A 183 8.12 25.97 -20.59
CA GLN A 183 8.44 27.18 -19.83
C GLN A 183 8.89 26.85 -18.41
N TYR A 184 8.21 25.91 -17.75
CA TYR A 184 8.59 25.45 -16.41
C TYR A 184 9.99 24.81 -16.40
N VAL A 185 10.26 23.88 -17.33
CA VAL A 185 11.57 23.21 -17.45
C VAL A 185 12.70 24.21 -17.71
N ASN A 186 12.45 25.25 -18.51
CA ASN A 186 13.45 26.28 -18.81
C ASN A 186 13.65 27.29 -17.66
N SER A 187 12.81 27.25 -16.61
CA SER A 187 12.90 28.11 -15.44
C SER A 187 13.66 27.45 -14.26
N LEU A 188 13.92 26.16 -14.36
CA LEU A 188 14.72 25.38 -13.40
C LEU A 188 16.23 25.58 -13.64
#